data_9b9e8f9da4a3e65e753976efca1e4c80
#
_entry.id   9b9e8f9da4a3e65e753976efca1e4c80
#
_cell.length_a   1.000
_cell.length_b   1.000
_cell.length_c   1.000
_cell.angle_alpha   90.00
_cell.angle_beta   90.00
_cell.angle_gamma   90.00
#
_symmetry.space_group_name_H-M   'P 1'
#
loop_
_entity.id
_entity.type
_entity.pdbx_description
1 polymer ?
#
loop_
_entity_poly.entity_id
_entity_poly.type
_entity_poly.pdbx_seq_one_letter_code
_entity_poly.pdbx_strand_id
1 'polypeptide(L)'
;MKLFITGGSGYVGAMLADQYASRSDVDAILLIDKEPLSDLLDGHLSRNKISFIQGNLGDEMGAGESGWQEKVKAFAPDVIIHTAWQIREMYGKKDLQWKWNVTGSDNVFDLAFTLPSVKKLVYFSTVSSYGAYPSNKIDHLFKEEEGFRKSDYLYAEEKRIVEENLKKKYDTAVLGGAHVPQVFIVRPAAITGPRGRYMRVRFGLQAALSGQLKKGFIHRLISALVSFVPVTPKWLRQFIHEDDVTDIVSLFVFNDLQGTYEVFNICPPGPAVLGPDMAKAVGKKTLPVKPWMIRPVFFVFWHLSRGKVPTSKGGWKSYSYPIAVDGSKLTKQYSYQYKHPSKEAFVKIEGRYAKYVK
;
A
#
# COMPACT_ATOMS: atom_id res chain seq x y z
N MET A 1 18.15 -9.66 -15.74
CA MET A 1 17.28 -9.98 -14.59
C MET A 1 15.81 -9.98 -15.03
N LYS A 2 15.04 -11.00 -14.66
CA LYS A 2 13.60 -11.11 -14.94
C LYS A 2 12.78 -10.76 -13.69
N LEU A 3 11.82 -9.86 -13.82
CA LEU A 3 11.00 -9.39 -12.70
C LEU A 3 9.55 -9.81 -12.88
N PHE A 4 8.92 -10.33 -11.82
CA PHE A 4 7.49 -10.53 -11.76
C PHE A 4 6.88 -9.55 -10.76
N ILE A 5 5.96 -8.69 -11.23
CA ILE A 5 5.33 -7.65 -10.40
C ILE A 5 3.81 -7.88 -10.39
N THR A 6 3.25 -8.12 -9.22
CA THR A 6 1.81 -8.21 -9.04
C THR A 6 1.24 -6.84 -8.70
N GLY A 7 -0.01 -6.58 -9.10
CA GLY A 7 -0.58 -5.24 -9.00
C GLY A 7 0.05 -4.27 -10.02
N GLY A 8 0.44 -4.80 -11.19
CA GLY A 8 1.20 -4.08 -12.20
C GLY A 8 0.49 -2.88 -12.81
N SER A 9 -0.83 -2.82 -12.77
CA SER A 9 -1.64 -1.66 -13.19
C SER A 9 -1.93 -0.70 -12.05
N GLY A 10 -1.62 -1.11 -10.80
CA GLY A 10 -1.82 -0.31 -9.59
C GLY A 10 -0.83 0.85 -9.46
N TYR A 11 -1.06 1.68 -8.43
CA TYR A 11 -0.26 2.88 -8.17
C TYR A 11 1.25 2.58 -8.07
N VAL A 12 1.64 1.67 -7.18
CA VAL A 12 3.05 1.35 -6.93
C VAL A 12 3.60 0.43 -8.04
N GLY A 13 2.88 -0.64 -8.40
CA GLY A 13 3.34 -1.61 -9.38
C GLY A 13 3.65 -0.99 -10.73
N ALA A 14 2.79 -0.08 -11.23
CA ALA A 14 3.03 0.61 -12.48
C ALA A 14 4.24 1.56 -12.44
N MET A 15 4.48 2.25 -11.31
CA MET A 15 5.68 3.08 -11.14
C MET A 15 6.96 2.26 -11.15
N LEU A 16 6.97 1.12 -10.47
CA LEU A 16 8.13 0.22 -10.46
C LEU A 16 8.38 -0.35 -11.86
N ALA A 17 7.33 -0.77 -12.57
CA ALA A 17 7.44 -1.29 -13.92
C ALA A 17 8.00 -0.22 -14.91
N ASP A 18 7.49 1.02 -14.84
CA ASP A 18 7.98 2.16 -15.64
C ASP A 18 9.47 2.41 -15.40
N GLN A 19 9.87 2.47 -14.13
CA GLN A 19 11.26 2.70 -13.77
C GLN A 19 12.18 1.56 -14.24
N TYR A 20 11.76 0.31 -14.05
CA TYR A 20 12.59 -0.85 -14.30
C TYR A 20 12.67 -1.23 -15.79
N ALA A 21 11.65 -0.95 -16.58
CA ALA A 21 11.67 -1.17 -18.02
C ALA A 21 12.77 -0.36 -18.73
N SER A 22 13.19 0.76 -18.14
CA SER A 22 14.25 1.63 -18.68
C SER A 22 15.66 1.16 -18.32
N ARG A 23 15.82 0.17 -17.44
CA ARG A 23 17.15 -0.30 -16.98
C ARG A 23 17.74 -1.31 -17.96
N SER A 24 19.06 -1.25 -18.15
CA SER A 24 19.80 -2.19 -19.00
C SER A 24 19.99 -3.57 -18.37
N ASP A 25 20.00 -3.65 -17.03
CA ASP A 25 20.15 -4.88 -16.25
C ASP A 25 18.82 -5.64 -16.02
N VAL A 26 17.70 -5.13 -16.55
CA VAL A 26 16.40 -5.79 -16.58
C VAL A 26 16.14 -6.31 -17.99
N ASP A 27 16.02 -7.62 -18.14
CA ASP A 27 15.76 -8.29 -19.42
C ASP A 27 14.28 -8.30 -19.77
N ALA A 28 13.44 -8.64 -18.80
CA ALA A 28 12.00 -8.76 -18.97
C ALA A 28 11.23 -8.51 -17.66
N ILE A 29 10.02 -7.98 -17.80
CA ILE A 29 9.08 -7.74 -16.70
C ILE A 29 7.75 -8.42 -17.05
N LEU A 30 7.29 -9.30 -16.20
CA LEU A 30 5.96 -9.88 -16.26
C LEU A 30 5.06 -9.21 -15.22
N LEU A 31 3.97 -8.62 -15.66
CA LEU A 31 2.98 -7.97 -14.81
C LEU A 31 1.72 -8.81 -14.70
N ILE A 32 1.07 -8.77 -13.54
CA ILE A 32 -0.30 -9.27 -13.38
C ILE A 32 -1.14 -8.26 -12.63
N ASP A 33 -2.36 -8.04 -13.11
CA ASP A 33 -3.40 -7.27 -12.42
C ASP A 33 -4.78 -7.76 -12.87
N LYS A 34 -5.80 -7.56 -12.04
CA LYS A 34 -7.21 -7.76 -12.42
C LYS A 34 -7.74 -6.62 -13.28
N GLU A 35 -7.19 -5.42 -13.12
CA GLU A 35 -7.50 -4.24 -13.94
C GLU A 35 -6.69 -4.25 -15.24
N PRO A 36 -7.14 -3.55 -16.28
CA PRO A 36 -6.37 -3.39 -17.52
C PRO A 36 -5.02 -2.73 -17.28
N LEU A 37 -4.09 -2.91 -18.22
CA LEU A 37 -2.76 -2.30 -18.12
C LEU A 37 -2.86 -0.77 -17.96
N SER A 38 -2.01 -0.20 -17.11
CA SER A 38 -1.96 1.23 -16.84
C SER A 38 -1.41 2.02 -18.02
N ASP A 39 -2.07 3.11 -18.41
CA ASP A 39 -1.62 4.06 -19.44
C ASP A 39 -0.20 4.59 -19.21
N LEU A 40 0.28 4.57 -17.95
CA LEU A 40 1.67 4.91 -17.61
C LEU A 40 2.68 4.06 -18.39
N LEU A 41 2.30 2.85 -18.76
CA LEU A 41 3.17 1.84 -19.36
C LEU A 41 3.09 1.80 -20.89
N ASP A 42 2.21 2.58 -21.52
CA ASP A 42 2.00 2.57 -22.98
C ASP A 42 3.29 2.80 -23.76
N GLY A 43 4.14 3.70 -23.29
CA GLY A 43 5.45 3.98 -23.90
C GLY A 43 6.48 2.84 -23.81
N HIS A 44 6.25 1.84 -22.95
CA HIS A 44 7.15 0.71 -22.74
C HIS A 44 6.72 -0.56 -23.45
N LEU A 45 5.45 -0.69 -23.85
CA LEU A 45 4.93 -1.84 -24.60
C LEU A 45 5.67 -2.03 -25.94
N SER A 46 6.04 -0.93 -26.60
CA SER A 46 6.80 -0.94 -27.85
C SER A 46 8.23 -1.44 -27.71
N ARG A 47 8.78 -1.57 -26.49
CA ARG A 47 10.15 -2.00 -26.22
C ARG A 47 10.29 -3.50 -25.92
N ASN A 48 9.21 -4.27 -26.03
CA ASN A 48 9.17 -5.72 -25.82
C ASN A 48 9.70 -6.23 -24.46
N LYS A 49 9.87 -5.35 -23.46
CA LYS A 49 10.35 -5.76 -22.12
C LYS A 49 9.22 -6.11 -21.16
N ILE A 50 8.00 -5.58 -21.39
CA ILE A 50 6.86 -5.78 -20.50
C ILE A 50 5.88 -6.74 -21.14
N SER A 51 5.53 -7.80 -20.41
CA SER A 51 4.42 -8.69 -20.69
C SER A 51 3.36 -8.53 -19.60
N PHE A 52 2.08 -8.65 -19.95
CA PHE A 52 0.97 -8.44 -19.04
C PHE A 52 0.00 -9.61 -19.04
N ILE A 53 -0.41 -10.02 -17.85
CA ILE A 53 -1.47 -10.99 -17.62
C ILE A 53 -2.64 -10.25 -16.95
N GLN A 54 -3.80 -10.21 -17.57
CA GLN A 54 -5.01 -9.82 -16.87
C GLN A 54 -5.56 -11.03 -16.13
N GLY A 55 -5.58 -10.99 -14.80
CA GLY A 55 -5.97 -12.14 -14.00
C GLY A 55 -6.04 -11.85 -12.51
N ASN A 56 -6.62 -12.78 -11.77
CA ASN A 56 -6.81 -12.69 -10.34
C ASN A 56 -5.85 -13.65 -9.62
N LEU A 57 -5.06 -13.11 -8.68
CA LEU A 57 -4.12 -13.90 -7.89
C LEU A 57 -4.79 -14.95 -6.98
N GLY A 58 -6.05 -14.71 -6.59
CA GLY A 58 -6.82 -15.64 -5.77
C GLY A 58 -7.41 -16.84 -6.53
N ASP A 59 -7.18 -16.94 -7.83
CA ASP A 59 -7.63 -18.10 -8.59
C ASP A 59 -6.76 -19.32 -8.31
N GLU A 60 -7.40 -20.49 -8.19
CA GLU A 60 -6.69 -21.75 -7.93
C GLU A 60 -5.79 -22.13 -9.10
N MET A 61 -4.76 -22.93 -8.80
CA MET A 61 -3.81 -23.39 -9.80
C MET A 61 -4.53 -24.25 -10.85
N GLY A 62 -4.44 -23.84 -12.12
CA GLY A 62 -5.11 -24.53 -13.24
C GLY A 62 -6.61 -24.27 -13.38
N ALA A 63 -7.26 -23.55 -12.45
CA ALA A 63 -8.71 -23.33 -12.47
C ALA A 63 -9.12 -21.95 -13.02
N GLY A 64 -8.20 -20.99 -13.14
CA GLY A 64 -8.49 -19.66 -13.65
C GLY A 64 -8.29 -19.55 -15.17
N GLU A 65 -9.11 -18.73 -15.85
CA GLU A 65 -8.99 -18.47 -17.30
C GLU A 65 -7.60 -17.93 -17.69
N SER A 66 -6.92 -17.26 -16.75
CA SER A 66 -5.60 -16.64 -17.02
C SER A 66 -4.43 -17.63 -17.03
N GLY A 67 -4.52 -18.78 -16.32
CA GLY A 67 -3.41 -19.71 -16.12
C GLY A 67 -2.12 -19.01 -15.67
N TRP A 68 -2.27 -17.99 -14.83
CA TRP A 68 -1.17 -17.06 -14.52
C TRP A 68 0.00 -17.77 -13.82
N GLN A 69 -0.26 -18.74 -12.96
CA GLN A 69 0.80 -19.48 -12.24
C GLN A 69 1.73 -20.21 -13.22
N GLU A 70 1.17 -20.88 -14.22
CA GLU A 70 1.95 -21.60 -15.24
C GLU A 70 2.77 -20.62 -16.11
N LYS A 71 2.19 -19.46 -16.43
CA LYS A 71 2.92 -18.40 -17.15
C LYS A 71 4.10 -17.87 -16.33
N VAL A 72 3.92 -17.69 -15.01
CA VAL A 72 5.01 -17.25 -14.10
C VAL A 72 6.08 -18.34 -13.98
N LYS A 73 5.70 -19.62 -13.88
CA LYS A 73 6.65 -20.74 -13.88
C LYS A 73 7.48 -20.76 -15.17
N ALA A 74 6.84 -20.65 -16.33
CA ALA A 74 7.50 -20.61 -17.63
C ALA A 74 8.40 -19.35 -17.79
N PHE A 75 7.98 -18.22 -17.24
CA PHE A 75 8.76 -17.00 -17.23
C PHE A 75 10.02 -17.10 -16.38
N ALA A 76 9.98 -17.89 -15.28
CA ALA A 76 11.09 -18.12 -14.35
C ALA A 76 11.72 -16.80 -13.84
N PRO A 77 10.99 -15.99 -13.03
CA PRO A 77 11.49 -14.72 -12.53
C PRO A 77 12.66 -14.89 -11.56
N ASP A 78 13.60 -13.94 -11.59
CA ASP A 78 14.65 -13.81 -10.56
C ASP A 78 14.13 -13.14 -9.29
N VAL A 79 13.18 -12.19 -9.44
CA VAL A 79 12.62 -11.42 -8.34
C VAL A 79 11.10 -11.33 -8.48
N ILE A 80 10.41 -11.53 -7.37
CA ILE A 80 8.96 -11.28 -7.24
C ILE A 80 8.76 -10.03 -6.41
N ILE A 81 7.95 -9.08 -6.91
CA ILE A 81 7.53 -7.88 -6.19
C ILE A 81 6.01 -7.92 -6.05
N HIS A 82 5.55 -8.14 -4.82
CA HIS A 82 4.14 -8.32 -4.53
C HIS A 82 3.51 -7.03 -4.00
N THR A 83 2.83 -6.27 -4.90
CA THR A 83 2.13 -5.02 -4.58
C THR A 83 0.61 -5.10 -4.72
N ALA A 84 0.09 -6.17 -5.32
CA ALA A 84 -1.35 -6.34 -5.55
C ALA A 84 -2.13 -6.33 -4.24
N TRP A 85 -3.14 -5.46 -4.16
CA TRP A 85 -4.01 -5.41 -2.97
C TRP A 85 -5.31 -4.65 -3.23
N GLN A 86 -6.43 -5.22 -2.79
CA GLN A 86 -7.69 -4.50 -2.68
C GLN A 86 -7.73 -3.76 -1.33
N ILE A 87 -7.37 -2.47 -1.34
CA ILE A 87 -7.26 -1.65 -0.11
C ILE A 87 -8.63 -1.31 0.48
N ARG A 88 -9.59 -0.90 -0.37
CA ARG A 88 -10.91 -0.48 0.09
C ARG A 88 -11.78 -1.69 0.35
N GLU A 89 -12.38 -1.75 1.56
CA GLU A 89 -13.32 -2.81 1.90
C GLU A 89 -14.48 -2.83 0.89
N MET A 90 -14.79 -4.03 0.40
CA MET A 90 -15.88 -4.25 -0.55
C MET A 90 -17.16 -4.53 0.21
N TYR A 91 -18.16 -3.62 0.09
CA TYR A 91 -19.43 -3.75 0.79
C TYR A 91 -20.14 -5.06 0.44
N GLY A 92 -20.40 -5.90 1.46
CA GLY A 92 -21.07 -7.20 1.30
C GLY A 92 -20.24 -8.28 0.58
N LYS A 93 -18.94 -8.05 0.30
CA LYS A 93 -18.09 -8.98 -0.46
C LYS A 93 -16.76 -9.28 0.24
N LYS A 94 -16.80 -9.48 1.55
CA LYS A 94 -15.59 -9.74 2.35
C LYS A 94 -14.87 -11.01 1.94
N ASP A 95 -15.60 -12.09 1.65
CA ASP A 95 -15.00 -13.37 1.25
C ASP A 95 -14.28 -13.24 -0.10
N LEU A 96 -14.87 -12.47 -1.03
CA LEU A 96 -14.21 -12.17 -2.30
C LEU A 96 -12.95 -11.32 -2.10
N GLN A 97 -13.00 -10.32 -1.22
CA GLN A 97 -11.83 -9.52 -0.87
C GLN A 97 -10.75 -10.38 -0.21
N TRP A 98 -11.13 -11.27 0.70
CA TRP A 98 -10.22 -12.24 1.32
C TRP A 98 -9.54 -13.13 0.30
N LYS A 99 -10.32 -13.69 -0.65
CA LYS A 99 -9.79 -14.49 -1.75
C LYS A 99 -8.75 -13.70 -2.56
N TRP A 100 -9.03 -12.43 -2.87
CA TRP A 100 -8.09 -11.61 -3.64
C TRP A 100 -6.83 -11.26 -2.86
N ASN A 101 -6.97 -10.86 -1.60
CA ASN A 101 -5.87 -10.36 -0.79
C ASN A 101 -5.09 -11.48 -0.11
N VAL A 102 -5.78 -12.33 0.66
CA VAL A 102 -5.10 -13.35 1.48
C VAL A 102 -4.72 -14.55 0.65
N THR A 103 -5.69 -15.22 0.02
CA THR A 103 -5.40 -16.39 -0.83
C THR A 103 -4.49 -16.03 -2.00
N GLY A 104 -4.74 -14.86 -2.63
CA GLY A 104 -3.88 -14.38 -3.71
C GLY A 104 -2.43 -14.13 -3.29
N SER A 105 -2.21 -13.61 -2.08
CA SER A 105 -0.85 -13.44 -1.54
C SER A 105 -0.20 -14.79 -1.23
N ASP A 106 -0.95 -15.72 -0.63
CA ASP A 106 -0.44 -17.07 -0.34
C ASP A 106 -0.02 -17.79 -1.62
N ASN A 107 -0.78 -17.68 -2.72
CA ASN A 107 -0.43 -18.23 -4.03
C ASN A 107 0.88 -17.62 -4.59
N VAL A 108 1.09 -16.30 -4.42
CA VAL A 108 2.34 -15.65 -4.83
C VAL A 108 3.52 -16.12 -3.99
N PHE A 109 3.33 -16.28 -2.69
CA PHE A 109 4.37 -16.80 -1.78
C PHE A 109 4.71 -18.26 -2.10
N ASP A 110 3.72 -19.09 -2.42
CA ASP A 110 3.96 -20.48 -2.84
C ASP A 110 4.87 -20.51 -4.08
N LEU A 111 4.64 -19.66 -5.08
CA LEU A 111 5.54 -19.56 -6.22
C LEU A 111 6.96 -19.11 -5.82
N ALA A 112 7.06 -18.11 -4.93
CA ALA A 112 8.36 -17.60 -4.48
C ALA A 112 9.21 -18.67 -3.79
N PHE A 113 8.59 -19.56 -3.01
CA PHE A 113 9.29 -20.62 -2.27
C PHE A 113 9.44 -21.93 -3.03
N THR A 114 8.73 -22.12 -4.15
CA THR A 114 8.79 -23.33 -4.96
C THR A 114 9.61 -23.19 -6.25
N LEU A 115 9.78 -21.95 -6.75
CA LEU A 115 10.55 -21.71 -7.97
C LEU A 115 12.04 -21.44 -7.65
N PRO A 116 12.97 -22.34 -8.03
CA PRO A 116 14.39 -22.14 -7.75
C PRO A 116 15.01 -20.91 -8.42
N SER A 117 14.34 -20.37 -9.46
CA SER A 117 14.78 -19.13 -10.12
C SER A 117 14.62 -17.90 -9.24
N VAL A 118 13.65 -17.90 -8.31
CA VAL A 118 13.34 -16.75 -7.47
C VAL A 118 14.38 -16.58 -6.37
N LYS A 119 15.21 -15.55 -6.49
CA LYS A 119 16.26 -15.19 -5.53
C LYS A 119 15.76 -14.23 -4.46
N LYS A 120 14.78 -13.37 -4.81
CA LYS A 120 14.26 -12.34 -3.92
C LYS A 120 12.74 -12.22 -4.01
N LEU A 121 12.13 -11.97 -2.85
CA LEU A 121 10.72 -11.60 -2.71
C LEU A 121 10.63 -10.25 -1.99
N VAL A 122 10.05 -9.24 -2.62
CA VAL A 122 9.71 -7.96 -2.00
C VAL A 122 8.20 -7.90 -1.79
N TYR A 123 7.76 -7.84 -0.54
CA TYR A 123 6.34 -7.79 -0.19
C TYR A 123 5.94 -6.45 0.41
N PHE A 124 4.87 -5.85 -0.11
CA PHE A 124 4.28 -4.63 0.43
C PHE A 124 3.25 -4.94 1.53
N SER A 125 3.65 -4.73 2.76
CA SER A 125 2.79 -4.71 3.94
C SER A 125 2.30 -3.28 4.25
N THR A 126 2.09 -2.91 5.51
CA THR A 126 1.62 -1.57 5.91
C THR A 126 1.87 -1.27 7.39
N VAL A 127 2.14 -0.02 7.73
CA VAL A 127 2.16 0.42 9.13
C VAL A 127 0.78 0.35 9.80
N SER A 128 -0.30 0.28 9.02
CA SER A 128 -1.67 0.19 9.58
C SER A 128 -1.90 -1.06 10.42
N SER A 129 -1.12 -2.14 10.18
CA SER A 129 -1.24 -3.41 10.91
C SER A 129 -0.77 -3.35 12.37
N TYR A 130 -0.04 -2.30 12.77
CA TYR A 130 0.21 -2.05 14.20
C TYR A 130 -1.08 -1.74 14.98
N GLY A 131 -2.15 -1.36 14.29
CA GLY A 131 -3.49 -1.15 14.83
C GLY A 131 -3.68 0.18 15.55
N ALA A 132 -4.77 0.86 15.23
CA ALA A 132 -5.18 2.11 15.86
C ALA A 132 -6.01 1.85 17.12
N TYR A 133 -5.44 2.09 18.29
CA TYR A 133 -6.08 1.85 19.58
C TYR A 133 -6.06 3.08 20.48
N PRO A 134 -7.06 3.23 21.40
CA PRO A 134 -7.08 4.31 22.36
C PRO A 134 -5.83 4.40 23.24
N SER A 135 -5.21 3.25 23.52
CA SER A 135 -3.98 3.12 24.29
C SER A 135 -2.72 3.62 23.58
N ASN A 136 -2.78 3.81 22.25
CA ASN A 136 -1.64 4.34 21.52
C ASN A 136 -1.31 5.76 21.97
N LYS A 137 -0.02 6.03 22.17
CA LYS A 137 0.49 7.34 22.52
C LYS A 137 0.97 8.09 21.28
N ILE A 138 0.90 9.41 21.28
CA ILE A 138 1.31 10.27 20.16
C ILE A 138 2.82 10.20 19.94
N ASP A 139 3.58 10.04 21.02
CA ASP A 139 5.04 10.00 21.06
C ASP A 139 5.62 8.59 20.92
N HIS A 140 4.79 7.55 20.84
CA HIS A 140 5.25 6.18 20.59
C HIS A 140 5.45 5.94 19.10
N LEU A 141 6.67 5.54 18.73
CA LEU A 141 7.04 5.12 17.38
C LEU A 141 7.23 3.61 17.36
N PHE A 142 6.29 2.90 16.71
CA PHE A 142 6.37 1.44 16.56
C PHE A 142 7.61 1.04 15.77
N LYS A 143 8.33 0.06 16.27
CA LYS A 143 9.49 -0.56 15.62
C LYS A 143 9.10 -1.87 14.95
N GLU A 144 9.94 -2.37 14.06
CA GLU A 144 9.69 -3.58 13.29
C GLU A 144 9.53 -4.84 14.15
N GLU A 145 10.18 -4.88 15.31
CA GLU A 145 10.14 -5.99 16.27
C GLU A 145 8.82 -6.03 17.06
N GLU A 146 8.07 -4.92 17.07
CA GLU A 146 6.78 -4.88 17.74
C GLU A 146 5.73 -5.63 16.90
N GLY A 147 5.06 -6.58 17.53
CA GLY A 147 4.06 -7.41 16.88
C GLY A 147 2.82 -6.62 16.45
N PHE A 148 2.21 -7.06 15.39
CA PHE A 148 0.92 -6.56 14.96
C PHE A 148 -0.22 -6.96 15.93
N ARG A 149 -1.29 -6.18 15.93
CA ARG A 149 -2.47 -6.43 16.76
C ARG A 149 -3.71 -6.63 15.90
N LYS A 150 -4.64 -7.47 16.37
CA LYS A 150 -5.93 -7.68 15.70
C LYS A 150 -6.62 -6.34 15.45
N SER A 151 -7.27 -6.18 14.31
CA SER A 151 -7.90 -4.93 13.93
C SER A 151 -9.32 -5.15 13.37
N ASP A 152 -10.25 -4.26 13.75
CA ASP A 152 -11.58 -4.21 13.09
C ASP A 152 -11.50 -3.59 11.69
N TYR A 153 -10.39 -2.96 11.34
CA TYR A 153 -10.15 -2.39 10.02
C TYR A 153 -9.63 -3.49 9.11
N LEU A 154 -10.48 -3.97 8.21
CA LEU A 154 -10.24 -5.17 7.39
C LEU A 154 -8.89 -5.13 6.66
N TYR A 155 -8.56 -3.99 6.06
CA TYR A 155 -7.26 -3.80 5.38
C TYR A 155 -6.05 -4.11 6.28
N ALA A 156 -6.07 -3.58 7.50
CA ALA A 156 -4.99 -3.79 8.46
C ALA A 156 -4.94 -5.24 8.95
N GLU A 157 -6.10 -5.85 9.15
CA GLU A 157 -6.22 -7.23 9.61
C GLU A 157 -5.76 -8.23 8.54
N GLU A 158 -6.18 -8.06 7.29
CA GLU A 158 -5.73 -8.91 6.18
C GLU A 158 -4.22 -8.81 5.97
N LYS A 159 -3.64 -7.59 6.04
CA LYS A 159 -2.19 -7.39 5.93
C LYS A 159 -1.41 -8.05 7.06
N ARG A 160 -1.94 -7.99 8.30
CA ARG A 160 -1.37 -8.70 9.45
C ARG A 160 -1.30 -10.20 9.20
N ILE A 161 -2.43 -10.79 8.80
CA ILE A 161 -2.53 -12.23 8.55
C ILE A 161 -1.58 -12.67 7.44
N VAL A 162 -1.53 -11.94 6.34
CA VAL A 162 -0.66 -12.27 5.19
C VAL A 162 0.82 -12.17 5.57
N GLU A 163 1.21 -11.19 6.38
CA GLU A 163 2.61 -11.10 6.84
C GLU A 163 2.97 -12.22 7.81
N GLU A 164 2.03 -12.62 8.69
CA GLU A 164 2.20 -13.78 9.56
C GLU A 164 2.29 -15.11 8.77
N ASN A 165 1.46 -15.28 7.73
CA ASN A 165 1.52 -16.41 6.82
C ASN A 165 2.87 -16.49 6.11
N LEU A 166 3.37 -15.35 5.60
CA LEU A 166 4.68 -15.29 4.96
C LEU A 166 5.81 -15.69 5.91
N LYS A 167 5.78 -15.20 7.15
CA LYS A 167 6.78 -15.58 8.16
C LYS A 167 6.75 -17.07 8.46
N LYS A 168 5.56 -17.62 8.68
CA LYS A 168 5.39 -19.06 8.92
C LYS A 168 5.91 -19.89 7.74
N LYS A 169 5.60 -19.48 6.50
CA LYS A 169 6.07 -20.17 5.29
C LYS A 169 7.59 -20.13 5.19
N TYR A 170 8.19 -18.96 5.44
CA TYR A 170 9.64 -18.79 5.47
C TYR A 170 10.29 -19.72 6.50
N ASP A 171 9.81 -19.71 7.75
CA ASP A 171 10.36 -20.56 8.82
C ASP A 171 10.24 -22.05 8.49
N THR A 172 9.11 -22.47 7.93
CA THR A 172 8.89 -23.86 7.51
C THR A 172 9.86 -24.26 6.40
N ALA A 173 10.10 -23.38 5.42
CA ALA A 173 11.04 -23.66 4.32
C ALA A 173 12.49 -23.76 4.83
N VAL A 174 12.90 -22.87 5.72
CA VAL A 174 14.24 -22.90 6.36
C VAL A 174 14.45 -24.20 7.12
N LEU A 175 13.49 -24.59 7.97
CA LEU A 175 13.56 -25.81 8.76
C LEU A 175 13.55 -27.07 7.89
N GLY A 176 12.83 -27.05 6.78
CA GLY A 176 12.75 -28.16 5.82
C GLY A 176 13.93 -28.24 4.84
N GLY A 177 14.89 -27.33 4.89
CA GLY A 177 16.00 -27.27 3.92
C GLY A 177 15.56 -27.03 2.48
N ALA A 178 14.37 -26.44 2.30
CA ALA A 178 13.82 -26.11 0.98
C ALA A 178 14.46 -24.85 0.39
N HIS A 179 14.12 -24.55 -0.87
CA HIS A 179 14.51 -23.27 -1.47
C HIS A 179 13.90 -22.09 -0.70
N VAL A 180 14.73 -21.12 -0.32
CA VAL A 180 14.34 -19.94 0.44
C VAL A 180 14.85 -18.70 -0.28
N PRO A 181 13.97 -17.86 -0.86
CA PRO A 181 14.38 -16.58 -1.41
C PRO A 181 14.74 -15.60 -0.28
N GLN A 182 15.57 -14.62 -0.57
CA GLN A 182 15.74 -13.47 0.32
C GLN A 182 14.43 -12.67 0.37
N VAL A 183 13.89 -12.42 1.55
CA VAL A 183 12.59 -11.76 1.74
C VAL A 183 12.78 -10.36 2.31
N PHE A 184 12.23 -9.36 1.61
CA PHE A 184 12.15 -7.97 2.08
C PHE A 184 10.68 -7.57 2.24
N ILE A 185 10.29 -7.22 3.44
CA ILE A 185 8.94 -6.72 3.73
C ILE A 185 9.02 -5.21 3.94
N VAL A 186 8.28 -4.46 3.14
CA VAL A 186 8.14 -3.01 3.31
C VAL A 186 6.81 -2.69 3.97
N ARG A 187 6.85 -1.95 5.07
CA ARG A 187 5.68 -1.40 5.78
C ARG A 187 5.64 0.11 5.56
N PRO A 188 5.04 0.58 4.46
CA PRO A 188 5.04 2.00 4.15
C PRO A 188 4.12 2.79 5.07
N ALA A 189 4.56 4.00 5.44
CA ALA A 189 3.69 5.10 5.81
C ALA A 189 2.75 5.47 4.65
N ALA A 190 1.86 6.45 4.83
CA ALA A 190 0.97 6.84 3.73
C ALA A 190 1.77 7.36 2.53
N ILE A 191 1.67 6.68 1.39
CA ILE A 191 2.42 7.05 0.18
C ILE A 191 1.77 8.28 -0.46
N THR A 192 2.58 9.28 -0.79
CA THR A 192 2.19 10.56 -1.38
C THR A 192 3.05 10.89 -2.58
N GLY A 193 2.69 11.94 -3.29
CA GLY A 193 3.44 12.42 -4.44
C GLY A 193 2.54 12.80 -5.60
N PRO A 194 3.10 13.13 -6.75
CA PRO A 194 2.36 13.56 -7.94
C PRO A 194 1.23 12.62 -8.35
N ARG A 195 1.47 11.32 -8.35
CA ARG A 195 0.47 10.29 -8.68
C ARG A 195 -0.41 9.88 -7.50
N GLY A 196 0.00 10.19 -6.29
CA GLY A 196 -0.74 9.93 -5.07
C GLY A 196 -2.03 10.74 -5.03
N ARG A 197 -3.02 10.44 -5.87
CA ARG A 197 -4.33 11.11 -5.96
C ARG A 197 -5.00 11.33 -4.61
N TYR A 198 -4.63 10.51 -3.65
CA TYR A 198 -5.15 10.52 -2.29
C TYR A 198 -4.92 11.84 -1.56
N MET A 199 -3.82 12.50 -1.87
CA MET A 199 -3.32 13.62 -1.06
C MET A 199 -3.60 14.97 -1.67
N ARG A 200 -3.99 15.01 -2.93
CA ARG A 200 -4.05 16.27 -3.62
C ARG A 200 -5.08 17.24 -3.08
N VAL A 201 -6.13 16.80 -2.35
CA VAL A 201 -7.15 17.78 -1.96
C VAL A 201 -8.26 17.24 -1.04
N ARG A 202 -8.43 15.95 -0.80
CA ARG A 202 -9.73 15.48 -0.34
C ARG A 202 -9.63 14.41 0.75
N PHE A 203 -9.72 14.85 1.97
CA PHE A 203 -9.82 13.95 3.10
C PHE A 203 -11.17 13.21 3.12
N GLY A 204 -11.12 11.89 3.20
CA GLY A 204 -12.21 11.00 3.55
C GLY A 204 -13.55 11.29 2.85
N LEU A 205 -14.50 11.84 3.57
CA LEU A 205 -15.86 12.14 3.10
C LEU A 205 -15.87 13.07 1.88
N GLN A 206 -14.94 13.99 1.80
CA GLN A 206 -14.83 14.96 0.70
C GLN A 206 -14.38 14.33 -0.61
N ALA A 207 -13.44 13.37 -0.55
CA ALA A 207 -13.00 12.63 -1.73
C ALA A 207 -14.15 11.81 -2.33
N ALA A 208 -14.99 11.24 -1.45
CA ALA A 208 -16.11 10.42 -1.85
C ALA A 208 -17.30 11.25 -2.41
N LEU A 209 -17.54 12.43 -1.87
CA LEU A 209 -18.70 13.24 -2.24
C LEU A 209 -18.45 14.17 -3.42
N SER A 210 -17.21 14.57 -3.66
CA SER A 210 -16.89 15.61 -4.67
C SER A 210 -17.07 15.17 -6.12
N GLY A 211 -17.14 13.90 -6.42
CA GLY A 211 -17.35 13.37 -7.77
C GLY A 211 -18.75 12.81 -8.04
N GLN A 212 -19.61 12.75 -7.02
CA GLN A 212 -20.88 12.00 -7.13
C GLN A 212 -22.15 12.88 -6.96
N LEU A 213 -22.00 14.13 -6.61
CA LEU A 213 -23.16 14.99 -6.36
C LEU A 213 -23.40 15.98 -7.52
N LYS A 214 -24.59 15.90 -8.13
CA LYS A 214 -25.07 16.89 -9.07
C LYS A 214 -25.22 18.24 -8.38
N LYS A 215 -24.95 19.37 -9.09
CA LYS A 215 -25.12 20.73 -8.59
C LYS A 215 -26.57 20.97 -8.13
N GLY A 216 -26.76 21.33 -6.85
CA GLY A 216 -28.07 21.61 -6.26
C GLY A 216 -27.99 22.07 -4.81
N PHE A 217 -29.13 22.31 -4.15
CA PHE A 217 -29.19 22.75 -2.75
C PHE A 217 -28.50 21.74 -1.80
N ILE A 218 -28.70 20.46 -2.02
CA ILE A 218 -28.05 19.39 -1.26
C ILE A 218 -26.53 19.44 -1.44
N HIS A 219 -26.05 19.72 -2.65
CA HIS A 219 -24.61 19.93 -2.92
C HIS A 219 -24.05 21.11 -2.11
N ARG A 220 -24.78 22.23 -2.00
CA ARG A 220 -24.35 23.39 -1.21
C ARG A 220 -24.27 23.07 0.27
N LEU A 221 -25.28 22.37 0.83
CA LEU A 221 -25.30 21.95 2.23
C LEU A 221 -24.14 21.01 2.53
N ILE A 222 -23.91 20.01 1.70
CA ILE A 222 -22.81 19.05 1.85
C ILE A 222 -21.47 19.77 1.66
N SER A 223 -21.35 20.69 0.71
CA SER A 223 -20.13 21.49 0.51
C SER A 223 -19.81 22.35 1.74
N ALA A 224 -20.82 22.91 2.40
CA ALA A 224 -20.64 23.65 3.65
C ALA A 224 -20.17 22.75 4.80
N LEU A 225 -20.78 21.57 4.97
CA LEU A 225 -20.36 20.58 5.97
C LEU A 225 -18.94 20.03 5.69
N VAL A 226 -18.59 19.91 4.42
CA VAL A 226 -17.32 19.42 3.93
C VAL A 226 -16.21 20.49 3.94
N SER A 227 -16.56 21.75 4.25
CA SER A 227 -15.59 22.83 4.46
C SER A 227 -14.77 22.65 5.75
N PHE A 228 -15.22 21.80 6.66
CA PHE A 228 -14.53 21.48 7.88
C PHE A 228 -13.96 20.05 7.84
N VAL A 229 -12.74 19.90 8.35
CA VAL A 229 -12.14 18.59 8.61
C VAL A 229 -12.39 18.22 10.06
N PRO A 230 -13.15 17.14 10.35
CA PRO A 230 -13.29 16.64 11.71
C PRO A 230 -11.94 16.12 12.20
N VAL A 231 -11.44 16.64 13.30
CA VAL A 231 -10.13 16.32 13.87
C VAL A 231 -10.30 15.82 15.29
N THR A 232 -9.81 14.62 15.56
CA THR A 232 -9.73 14.09 16.92
C THR A 232 -8.40 14.49 17.59
N PRO A 233 -8.32 14.54 18.92
CA PRO A 233 -7.14 15.04 19.62
C PRO A 233 -5.84 14.27 19.36
N LYS A 234 -5.94 12.97 19.04
CA LYS A 234 -4.79 12.10 18.82
C LYS A 234 -4.57 11.73 17.35
N TRP A 235 -5.30 12.32 16.43
CA TRP A 235 -5.16 11.96 15.02
C TRP A 235 -3.88 12.52 14.44
N LEU A 236 -3.02 11.62 13.98
CA LEU A 236 -1.80 11.92 13.26
C LEU A 236 -1.57 10.92 12.14
N ARG A 237 -0.70 11.26 11.19
CA ARG A 237 -0.22 10.38 10.14
C ARG A 237 1.23 10.69 9.79
N GLN A 238 1.91 9.70 9.28
CA GLN A 238 3.21 9.84 8.63
C GLN A 238 3.06 9.60 7.14
N PHE A 239 3.92 10.23 6.37
CA PHE A 239 3.88 10.19 4.92
C PHE A 239 5.27 9.90 4.35
N ILE A 240 5.28 9.18 3.24
CA ILE A 240 6.47 8.91 2.44
C ILE A 240 6.22 9.31 0.99
N HIS A 241 7.20 9.96 0.35
CA HIS A 241 7.08 10.33 -1.05
C HIS A 241 7.21 9.09 -1.97
N GLU A 242 6.45 9.07 -3.08
CA GLU A 242 6.45 7.95 -4.03
C GLU A 242 7.83 7.67 -4.65
N ASP A 243 8.67 8.71 -4.80
CA ASP A 243 10.05 8.54 -5.28
C ASP A 243 10.92 7.78 -4.27
N ASP A 244 10.74 8.04 -2.97
CA ASP A 244 11.43 7.26 -1.93
C ASP A 244 10.98 5.80 -1.94
N VAL A 245 9.68 5.55 -2.13
CA VAL A 245 9.15 4.18 -2.20
C VAL A 245 9.78 3.41 -3.36
N THR A 246 9.83 4.01 -4.55
CA THR A 246 10.43 3.34 -5.72
C THR A 246 11.93 3.14 -5.58
N ASP A 247 12.65 4.09 -4.97
CA ASP A 247 14.09 3.97 -4.76
C ASP A 247 14.44 2.93 -3.68
N ILE A 248 13.64 2.83 -2.61
CA ILE A 248 13.80 1.79 -1.57
C ILE A 248 13.56 0.39 -2.17
N VAL A 249 12.52 0.22 -2.97
CA VAL A 249 12.30 -1.07 -3.64
C VAL A 249 13.43 -1.38 -4.63
N SER A 250 13.92 -0.38 -5.34
CA SER A 250 15.10 -0.55 -6.23
C SER A 250 16.34 -0.99 -5.46
N LEU A 251 16.55 -0.45 -4.25
CA LEU A 251 17.64 -0.88 -3.36
C LEU A 251 17.53 -2.39 -3.06
N PHE A 252 16.34 -2.88 -2.72
CA PHE A 252 16.12 -4.31 -2.41
C PHE A 252 16.26 -5.21 -3.63
N VAL A 253 15.76 -4.77 -4.77
CA VAL A 253 15.77 -5.56 -6.02
C VAL A 253 17.17 -5.70 -6.60
N PHE A 254 17.92 -4.60 -6.73
CA PHE A 254 19.11 -4.55 -7.55
C PHE A 254 20.44 -4.67 -6.78
N ASN A 255 20.44 -4.48 -5.47
CA ASN A 255 21.67 -4.54 -4.70
C ASN A 255 21.82 -5.90 -4.00
N ASP A 256 23.06 -6.33 -3.82
CA ASP A 256 23.39 -7.46 -2.97
C ASP A 256 23.40 -7.01 -1.50
N LEU A 257 22.31 -7.30 -0.80
CA LEU A 257 22.07 -6.86 0.57
C LEU A 257 22.21 -8.03 1.54
N GLN A 258 22.71 -7.73 2.71
CA GLN A 258 22.76 -8.69 3.81
C GLN A 258 21.36 -8.94 4.41
N GLY A 259 21.18 -10.11 4.99
CA GLY A 259 19.91 -10.51 5.60
C GLY A 259 19.10 -11.47 4.71
N THR A 260 18.37 -12.36 5.32
CA THR A 260 17.57 -13.38 4.62
C THR A 260 16.07 -13.14 4.75
N TYR A 261 15.65 -12.49 5.86
CA TYR A 261 14.27 -12.09 6.11
C TYR A 261 14.27 -10.75 6.83
N GLU A 262 14.03 -9.69 6.09
CA GLU A 262 14.16 -8.34 6.57
C GLU A 262 12.84 -7.58 6.49
N VAL A 263 12.48 -6.89 7.56
CA VAL A 263 11.28 -6.06 7.66
C VAL A 263 11.68 -4.61 7.89
N PHE A 264 11.07 -3.69 7.15
CA PHE A 264 11.33 -2.26 7.26
C PHE A 264 10.05 -1.43 7.34
N ASN A 265 9.93 -0.63 8.38
CA ASN A 265 9.03 0.50 8.39
C ASN A 265 9.61 1.58 7.47
N ILE A 266 9.03 1.78 6.29
CA ILE A 266 9.50 2.82 5.38
C ILE A 266 8.75 4.12 5.64
N CYS A 267 9.39 4.94 6.43
CA CYS A 267 8.90 6.24 6.88
C CYS A 267 10.08 7.20 7.06
N PRO A 268 10.08 8.36 6.41
CA PRO A 268 11.15 9.34 6.61
C PRO A 268 11.17 9.85 8.05
N PRO A 269 12.35 10.30 8.53
CA PRO A 269 12.49 10.85 9.86
C PRO A 269 11.69 12.15 10.04
N GLY A 270 11.53 12.56 11.27
CA GLY A 270 10.84 13.79 11.65
C GLY A 270 9.45 13.57 12.23
N PRO A 271 8.77 14.67 12.63
CA PRO A 271 7.49 14.58 13.30
C PRO A 271 6.39 14.08 12.38
N ALA A 272 5.46 13.30 12.93
CA ALA A 272 4.22 12.96 12.27
C ALA A 272 3.37 14.21 12.03
N VAL A 273 2.54 14.18 10.99
CA VAL A 273 1.62 15.28 10.63
C VAL A 273 0.35 15.15 11.44
N LEU A 274 0.04 16.14 12.24
CA LEU A 274 -1.17 16.19 13.06
C LEU A 274 -2.41 16.53 12.20
N GLY A 275 -3.58 16.12 12.67
CA GLY A 275 -4.85 16.41 12.01
C GLY A 275 -5.07 17.89 11.66
N PRO A 276 -4.81 18.85 12.56
CA PRO A 276 -4.89 20.29 12.25
C PRO A 276 -3.93 20.73 11.13
N ASP A 277 -2.71 20.22 11.11
CA ASP A 277 -1.73 20.54 10.04
C ASP A 277 -2.19 19.99 8.68
N MET A 278 -2.76 18.79 8.67
CA MET A 278 -3.34 18.21 7.45
C MET A 278 -4.50 19.08 6.92
N ALA A 279 -5.40 19.53 7.80
CA ALA A 279 -6.51 20.39 7.42
C ALA A 279 -6.02 21.74 6.87
N LYS A 280 -5.03 22.35 7.54
CA LYS A 280 -4.42 23.62 7.10
C LYS A 280 -3.78 23.49 5.71
N ALA A 281 -3.06 22.39 5.46
CA ALA A 281 -2.39 22.15 4.19
C ALA A 281 -3.36 22.05 2.99
N VAL A 282 -4.63 21.70 3.22
CA VAL A 282 -5.68 21.65 2.19
C VAL A 282 -6.63 22.87 2.27
N GLY A 283 -6.24 23.93 2.98
CA GLY A 283 -7.00 25.18 3.06
C GLY A 283 -8.34 25.06 3.80
N LYS A 284 -8.48 24.13 4.75
CA LYS A 284 -9.74 23.85 5.44
C LYS A 284 -9.68 24.16 6.93
N LYS A 285 -10.83 24.57 7.47
CA LYS A 285 -11.02 24.76 8.91
C LYS A 285 -11.16 23.40 9.60
N THR A 286 -10.72 23.33 10.85
CA THR A 286 -10.88 22.14 11.69
C THR A 286 -12.18 22.18 12.48
N LEU A 287 -12.80 21.03 12.65
CA LEU A 287 -13.91 20.81 13.59
C LEU A 287 -13.43 19.81 14.66
N PRO A 288 -13.14 20.27 15.88
CA PRO A 288 -12.76 19.34 16.95
C PRO A 288 -13.88 18.37 17.27
N VAL A 289 -13.60 17.07 17.21
CA VAL A 289 -14.56 16.01 17.48
C VAL A 289 -13.96 14.94 18.38
N LYS A 290 -14.78 14.26 19.16
CA LYS A 290 -14.37 13.11 19.96
C LYS A 290 -14.47 11.81 19.14
N PRO A 291 -13.62 10.79 19.39
CA PRO A 291 -13.68 9.52 18.66
C PRO A 291 -15.05 8.86 18.62
N TRP A 292 -15.80 8.91 19.72
CA TRP A 292 -17.14 8.32 19.79
C TRP A 292 -18.15 9.00 18.84
N MET A 293 -17.94 10.26 18.47
CA MET A 293 -18.81 10.99 17.51
C MET A 293 -18.57 10.52 16.07
N ILE A 294 -17.34 10.14 15.73
CA ILE A 294 -16.99 9.69 14.38
C ILE A 294 -17.56 8.31 14.08
N ARG A 295 -17.60 7.43 15.07
CA ARG A 295 -18.05 6.04 14.91
C ARG A 295 -19.45 5.90 14.29
N PRO A 296 -20.53 6.52 14.81
CA PRO A 296 -21.85 6.43 14.21
C PRO A 296 -21.92 7.08 12.82
N VAL A 297 -21.18 8.20 12.60
CA VAL A 297 -21.11 8.85 11.29
C VAL A 297 -20.53 7.89 10.25
N PHE A 298 -19.42 7.21 10.56
CA PHE A 298 -18.81 6.21 9.68
C PHE A 298 -19.79 5.06 9.39
N PHE A 299 -20.48 4.55 10.40
CA PHE A 299 -21.46 3.48 10.23
C PHE A 299 -22.59 3.89 9.28
N VAL A 300 -23.20 5.06 9.52
CA VAL A 300 -24.32 5.55 8.70
C VAL A 300 -23.89 5.74 7.24
N PHE A 301 -22.77 6.43 6.99
CA PHE A 301 -22.29 6.66 5.64
C PHE A 301 -21.88 5.36 4.93
N TRP A 302 -21.30 4.41 5.63
CA TRP A 302 -20.95 3.10 5.07
C TRP A 302 -22.19 2.38 4.51
N HIS A 303 -23.25 2.30 5.30
CA HIS A 303 -24.45 1.58 4.91
C HIS A 303 -25.30 2.33 3.89
N LEU A 304 -25.51 3.63 4.06
CA LEU A 304 -26.26 4.45 3.11
C LEU A 304 -25.60 4.52 1.74
N SER A 305 -24.27 4.60 1.71
CA SER A 305 -23.53 4.64 0.43
C SER A 305 -23.26 3.26 -0.16
N ARG A 306 -23.61 2.17 0.52
CA ARG A 306 -23.24 0.80 0.17
C ARG A 306 -21.72 0.68 -0.13
N GLY A 307 -20.89 1.25 0.75
CA GLY A 307 -19.44 1.21 0.67
C GLY A 307 -18.79 2.19 -0.34
N LYS A 308 -19.57 3.00 -1.06
CA LYS A 308 -19.01 4.02 -1.97
C LYS A 308 -18.22 5.09 -1.20
N VAL A 309 -18.67 5.44 0.01
CA VAL A 309 -17.93 6.27 0.96
C VAL A 309 -17.04 5.35 1.81
N PRO A 310 -15.71 5.51 1.81
CA PRO A 310 -14.79 4.57 2.47
C PRO A 310 -14.74 4.77 4.00
N THR A 311 -15.88 4.49 4.65
CA THR A 311 -16.08 4.60 6.10
C THR A 311 -16.37 3.25 6.73
N SER A 312 -15.70 2.19 6.27
CA SER A 312 -15.89 0.82 6.72
C SER A 312 -15.64 0.64 8.23
N LYS A 313 -16.12 -0.49 8.76
CA LYS A 313 -15.95 -0.86 10.17
C LYS A 313 -14.47 -0.79 10.57
N GLY A 314 -14.17 -0.15 11.67
CA GLY A 314 -12.79 0.03 12.15
C GLY A 314 -12.04 1.21 11.53
N GLY A 315 -12.41 1.67 10.33
CA GLY A 315 -11.77 2.82 9.68
C GLY A 315 -11.77 4.09 10.54
N TRP A 316 -12.82 4.34 11.32
CA TRP A 316 -12.91 5.47 12.25
C TRP A 316 -11.80 5.48 13.31
N LYS A 317 -11.26 4.30 13.70
CA LYS A 317 -10.14 4.21 14.66
C LYS A 317 -8.87 4.82 14.08
N SER A 318 -8.60 4.62 12.80
CA SER A 318 -7.45 5.22 12.09
C SER A 318 -7.55 6.75 11.96
N TYR A 319 -8.75 7.31 12.10
CA TYR A 319 -8.97 8.77 12.19
C TYR A 319 -9.01 9.28 13.63
N SER A 320 -8.87 8.40 14.61
CA SER A 320 -9.01 8.75 16.01
C SER A 320 -7.78 8.51 16.85
N TYR A 321 -7.01 7.50 16.52
CA TYR A 321 -5.89 7.03 17.32
C TYR A 321 -4.61 6.97 16.50
N PRO A 322 -3.47 7.33 17.09
CA PRO A 322 -2.21 7.42 16.39
C PRO A 322 -1.65 6.04 16.02
N ILE A 323 -1.06 5.97 14.83
CA ILE A 323 -0.08 4.97 14.43
C ILE A 323 1.08 5.76 13.86
N ALA A 324 2.22 5.73 14.55
CA ALA A 324 3.48 6.29 14.07
C ALA A 324 4.58 5.24 14.22
N VAL A 325 5.53 5.23 13.30
CA VAL A 325 6.59 4.21 13.24
C VAL A 325 7.96 4.86 13.24
N ASP A 326 8.96 4.13 13.74
CA ASP A 326 10.37 4.43 13.55
C ASP A 326 10.82 3.86 12.19
N GLY A 327 11.21 4.70 11.26
CA GLY A 327 11.74 4.31 9.95
C GLY A 327 13.25 4.36 9.86
N SER A 328 13.95 4.49 10.98
CA SER A 328 15.41 4.67 11.03
C SER A 328 16.21 3.41 10.71
N LYS A 329 15.59 2.21 10.76
CA LYS A 329 16.27 0.93 10.49
C LYS A 329 16.90 0.93 9.10
N LEU A 330 16.18 1.39 8.08
CA LEU A 330 16.66 1.41 6.70
C LEU A 330 17.91 2.29 6.54
N THR A 331 17.91 3.48 7.15
CA THR A 331 19.08 4.36 7.15
C THR A 331 20.25 3.73 7.90
N LYS A 332 20.01 3.13 9.07
CA LYS A 332 21.07 2.51 9.88
C LYS A 332 21.71 1.30 9.20
N GLN A 333 20.89 0.46 8.56
CA GLN A 333 21.35 -0.81 7.97
C GLN A 333 21.93 -0.64 6.56
N TYR A 334 21.33 0.23 5.75
CA TYR A 334 21.69 0.38 4.33
C TYR A 334 22.06 1.81 3.92
N SER A 335 22.25 2.72 4.89
CA SER A 335 22.61 4.12 4.64
C SER A 335 21.65 4.88 3.72
N TYR A 336 20.39 4.41 3.62
CA TYR A 336 19.39 5.06 2.79
C TYR A 336 19.04 6.45 3.33
N GLN A 337 19.04 7.46 2.45
CA GLN A 337 18.68 8.83 2.79
C GLN A 337 17.33 9.17 2.15
N TYR A 338 16.33 9.42 2.99
CA TYR A 338 15.01 9.87 2.53
C TYR A 338 15.10 11.26 1.91
N LYS A 339 14.43 11.48 0.77
CA LYS A 339 14.45 12.76 0.04
C LYS A 339 13.69 13.85 0.76
N HIS A 340 12.59 13.50 1.42
CA HIS A 340 11.70 14.45 2.08
C HIS A 340 11.29 13.94 3.45
N PRO A 341 11.33 14.79 4.51
CA PRO A 341 10.70 14.46 5.78
C PRO A 341 9.18 14.31 5.63
N SER A 342 8.53 13.59 6.54
CA SER A 342 7.12 13.21 6.44
C SER A 342 6.16 14.39 6.18
N LYS A 343 6.39 15.53 6.83
CA LYS A 343 5.55 16.73 6.66
C LYS A 343 5.70 17.34 5.26
N GLU A 344 6.91 17.35 4.71
CA GLU A 344 7.17 17.82 3.35
C GLU A 344 6.60 16.85 2.32
N ALA A 345 6.83 15.55 2.48
CA ALA A 345 6.28 14.50 1.63
C ALA A 345 4.75 14.59 1.50
N PHE A 346 4.06 15.01 2.58
CA PHE A 346 2.60 15.18 2.59
C PHE A 346 2.09 16.20 1.57
N VAL A 347 2.79 17.32 1.42
CA VAL A 347 2.34 18.44 0.54
C VAL A 347 3.04 18.45 -0.81
N LYS A 348 4.09 17.65 -0.99
CA LYS A 348 4.90 17.62 -2.20
C LYS A 348 4.10 17.12 -3.41
N ILE A 349 4.08 17.90 -4.46
CA ILE A 349 3.43 17.59 -5.74
C ILE A 349 4.41 17.42 -6.90
N GLU A 350 5.66 17.78 -6.68
CA GLU A 350 6.78 17.54 -7.60
C GLU A 350 7.35 16.14 -7.36
N GLY A 351 8.02 15.60 -8.36
CA GLY A 351 8.66 14.29 -8.32
C GLY A 351 8.79 13.68 -9.70
N ARG A 352 9.36 12.50 -9.75
CA ARG A 352 9.63 11.74 -10.99
C ARG A 352 8.39 11.57 -11.88
N TYR A 353 7.23 11.42 -11.26
CA TYR A 353 5.97 11.13 -11.94
C TYR A 353 5.06 12.35 -12.14
N ALA A 354 5.52 13.57 -11.87
CA ALA A 354 4.72 14.78 -12.01
C ALA A 354 4.19 14.99 -13.44
N LYS A 355 4.97 14.62 -14.46
CA LYS A 355 4.61 14.69 -15.88
C LYS A 355 3.40 13.84 -16.29
N TYR A 356 3.08 12.80 -15.50
CA TYR A 356 1.96 11.88 -15.77
C TYR A 356 0.65 12.27 -15.06
N VAL A 357 0.64 13.42 -14.40
CA VAL A 357 -0.54 13.88 -13.68
C VAL A 357 -1.19 14.99 -14.47
N LYS A 358 -2.38 14.72 -14.98
CA LYS A 358 -3.24 15.68 -15.69
C LYS A 358 -4.03 16.55 -14.71
#